data_248b101e5f22ba1254aa114c80df389c
#
_entry.id   248b101e5f22ba1254aa114c80df389c
#
_cell.length_a   1.000
_cell.length_b   1.000
_cell.length_c   1.000
_cell.angle_alpha   90.00
_cell.angle_beta   90.00
_cell.angle_gamma   90.00
#
_symmetry.space_group_name_H-M   'P 1'
#
loop_
_entity.id
_entity.type
_entity.pdbx_description
1 polymer ?
#
loop_
_entity_poly.entity_id
_entity_poly.type
_entity_poly.pdbx_seq_one_letter_code
_entity_poly.pdbx_strand_id
1 'polypeptide(L)'
;MAKHTGEKRAASKAQSTLRARGSHGGAAYGQRPVARTLVTLLVAAAACVVIVALGELGILHYPEKPNPAPAKSAATASAAKDSSGRKAQDSGTSAADADASDSSSSAKESSPVVSTKLADMFAKGEVKSIRVLGDSITAGLGCDGYDAPSDTGTVVYSGPQGSYQESATTVSTWANDFRAYAAQRGVTNFVNAGVSGFKMQYLAEDPAAWLGDGADVIVVMLGTNDAARRTSDEFCADAEIGLKAAAAKCKLLIVVSPPQNRRTDATNNFDMQRADQVLASLCKMKGYVHVSFLDTLQLDSEDFNADELHPTTAGSHKLWQAFREQLAL
;
A
#
# COMPACT_ATOMS: atom_id res chain seq x y z
N MET A 1 -23.71 -72.15 14.17
CA MET A 1 -24.16 -72.70 12.87
C MET A 1 -23.67 -71.77 11.80
N ALA A 2 -22.65 -72.19 11.19
CA ALA A 2 -22.51 -72.77 9.85
C ALA A 2 -22.50 -71.66 8.81
N LYS A 3 -21.53 -71.40 8.05
CA LYS A 3 -20.52 -72.04 7.22
C LYS A 3 -20.41 -71.23 5.96
N HIS A 4 -19.17 -70.87 5.61
CA HIS A 4 -18.46 -71.24 4.35
C HIS A 4 -18.98 -70.57 3.10
N THR A 5 -18.21 -70.10 2.18
CA THR A 5 -16.92 -70.43 1.49
C THR A 5 -16.68 -69.28 0.49
N GLY A 6 -15.60 -68.76 0.18
CA GLY A 6 -14.36 -69.32 -0.42
C GLY A 6 -14.34 -69.22 -1.94
N GLU A 7 -13.36 -68.55 -2.49
CA GLU A 7 -12.53 -68.88 -3.65
C GLU A 7 -12.10 -67.63 -4.44
N LYS A 8 -10.90 -67.24 -4.46
CA LYS A 8 -9.64 -67.56 -5.16
C LYS A 8 -9.75 -67.79 -6.69
N ARG A 9 -8.87 -67.06 -7.35
CA ARG A 9 -8.18 -67.27 -8.66
C ARG A 9 -8.55 -66.25 -9.72
N ALA A 10 -7.66 -65.79 -10.59
CA ALA A 10 -6.27 -66.08 -10.86
C ALA A 10 -5.69 -64.97 -11.77
N ALA A 11 -4.40 -64.83 -11.75
CA ALA A 11 -3.58 -64.02 -12.63
C ALA A 11 -3.66 -64.46 -14.10
N SER A 12 -3.55 -63.51 -15.04
CA SER A 12 -3.03 -63.82 -16.36
C SER A 12 -2.13 -62.70 -16.87
N LYS A 13 -0.87 -63.02 -16.99
CA LYS A 13 0.17 -62.37 -17.78
C LYS A 13 -0.20 -62.42 -19.25
N ALA A 14 -0.04 -61.33 -19.97
CA ALA A 14 0.35 -61.43 -21.39
C ALA A 14 1.35 -60.30 -21.69
N GLN A 15 2.59 -60.69 -21.83
CA GLN A 15 3.64 -59.94 -22.56
C GLN A 15 3.36 -60.08 -24.07
N SER A 16 3.43 -59.01 -24.79
CA SER A 16 3.86 -59.09 -26.19
C SER A 16 4.64 -57.80 -26.58
N THR A 17 5.84 -58.01 -26.88
CA THR A 17 6.82 -57.21 -27.61
C THR A 17 6.29 -56.76 -28.97
N LEU A 18 6.60 -55.54 -29.42
CA LEU A 18 7.43 -55.30 -30.61
C LEU A 18 7.44 -53.87 -31.13
N ARG A 19 8.64 -53.37 -31.25
CA ARG A 19 9.24 -52.56 -32.32
C ARG A 19 8.99 -51.06 -32.39
N ALA A 20 10.14 -50.48 -32.20
CA ALA A 20 10.60 -49.15 -32.60
C ALA A 20 10.26 -48.79 -34.05
N ARG A 21 9.81 -47.54 -34.24
CA ARG A 21 10.26 -46.74 -35.39
C ARG A 21 10.27 -45.29 -34.98
N GLY A 22 11.44 -44.69 -35.04
CA GLY A 22 11.67 -43.29 -34.74
C GLY A 22 11.03 -42.38 -35.80
N SER A 23 10.59 -41.25 -35.33
CA SER A 23 10.59 -40.05 -36.13
C SER A 23 11.00 -38.90 -35.21
N HIS A 24 12.15 -38.35 -35.50
CA HIS A 24 12.65 -37.11 -34.93
C HIS A 24 11.65 -35.99 -35.26
N GLY A 25 10.90 -35.53 -34.26
CA GLY A 25 10.21 -34.26 -34.27
C GLY A 25 10.86 -33.42 -33.18
N GLY A 26 11.97 -32.77 -33.48
CA GLY A 26 12.57 -31.78 -32.63
C GLY A 26 11.60 -30.63 -32.46
N ALA A 27 10.92 -30.56 -31.31
CA ALA A 27 10.31 -29.32 -30.85
C ALA A 27 11.45 -28.33 -30.61
N ALA A 28 11.65 -27.44 -31.56
CA ALA A 28 12.49 -26.27 -31.37
C ALA A 28 11.90 -25.49 -30.18
N TYR A 29 12.52 -25.65 -29.02
CA TYR A 29 12.38 -24.72 -27.92
C TYR A 29 12.88 -23.38 -28.46
N GLY A 30 11.92 -22.54 -28.88
CA GLY A 30 12.21 -21.18 -29.26
C GLY A 30 12.83 -20.49 -28.07
N GLN A 31 14.12 -20.28 -28.13
CA GLN A 31 14.84 -19.37 -27.24
C GLN A 31 14.15 -18.02 -27.38
N ARG A 32 13.25 -17.71 -26.45
CA ARG A 32 12.72 -16.36 -26.32
C ARG A 32 13.91 -15.46 -26.04
N PRO A 33 14.10 -14.41 -26.82
CA PRO A 33 15.37 -13.69 -26.80
C PRO A 33 15.52 -12.99 -25.44
N VAL A 34 16.44 -13.48 -24.63
CA VAL A 34 16.96 -12.82 -23.42
C VAL A 34 17.26 -11.33 -23.72
N ALA A 35 17.64 -11.03 -24.97
CA ALA A 35 17.86 -9.69 -25.48
C ALA A 35 16.63 -8.76 -25.35
N ARG A 36 15.40 -9.23 -25.55
CA ARG A 36 14.22 -8.37 -25.41
C ARG A 36 13.95 -8.01 -23.97
N THR A 37 14.12 -8.93 -23.04
CA THR A 37 13.98 -8.67 -21.60
C THR A 37 15.07 -7.73 -21.12
N LEU A 38 16.30 -7.90 -21.59
CA LEU A 38 17.42 -7.03 -21.23
C LEU A 38 17.24 -5.60 -21.75
N VAL A 39 16.75 -5.43 -22.96
CA VAL A 39 16.47 -4.11 -23.55
C VAL A 39 15.33 -3.43 -22.80
N THR A 40 14.29 -4.16 -22.42
CA THR A 40 13.18 -3.58 -21.64
C THR A 40 13.65 -3.13 -20.24
N LEU A 41 14.48 -3.93 -19.57
CA LEU A 41 15.08 -3.57 -18.29
C LEU A 41 16.00 -2.35 -18.40
N LEU A 42 16.81 -2.27 -19.44
CA LEU A 42 17.70 -1.12 -19.68
C LEU A 42 16.93 0.17 -19.99
N VAL A 43 15.84 0.10 -20.74
CA VAL A 43 14.99 1.26 -21.03
C VAL A 43 14.24 1.70 -19.77
N ALA A 44 13.74 0.76 -18.95
CA ALA A 44 13.11 1.08 -17.68
C ALA A 44 14.09 1.73 -16.71
N ALA A 45 15.30 1.18 -16.57
CA ALA A 45 16.36 1.75 -15.74
C ALA A 45 16.76 3.16 -16.20
N ALA A 46 16.89 3.39 -17.51
CA ALA A 46 17.20 4.70 -18.06
C ALA A 46 16.09 5.73 -17.78
N ALA A 47 14.82 5.33 -17.91
CA ALA A 47 13.69 6.20 -17.57
C ALA A 47 13.68 6.59 -16.09
N CYS A 48 14.00 5.64 -15.20
CA CYS A 48 14.08 5.91 -13.78
C CYS A 48 15.24 6.83 -13.40
N VAL A 49 16.41 6.67 -14.03
CA VAL A 49 17.55 7.58 -13.83
C VAL A 49 17.19 9.02 -14.25
N VAL A 50 16.45 9.17 -15.35
CA VAL A 50 15.98 10.48 -15.80
C VAL A 50 14.99 11.09 -14.81
N ILE A 51 14.06 10.32 -14.25
CA ILE A 51 13.08 10.78 -13.27
C ILE A 51 13.79 11.26 -12.00
N VAL A 52 14.74 10.46 -11.51
CA VAL A 52 15.54 10.79 -10.33
C VAL A 52 16.37 12.04 -10.58
N ALA A 53 17.07 12.11 -11.72
CA ALA A 53 17.88 13.27 -12.09
C ALA A 53 17.06 14.56 -12.24
N LEU A 54 15.84 14.49 -12.80
CA LEU A 54 14.93 15.63 -12.90
C LEU A 54 14.40 16.07 -11.54
N GLY A 55 14.21 15.14 -10.58
CA GLY A 55 13.91 15.48 -9.19
C GLY A 55 15.06 16.20 -8.49
N GLU A 56 16.28 15.69 -8.61
CA GLU A 56 17.49 16.30 -8.05
C GLU A 56 17.80 17.70 -8.64
N LEU A 57 17.49 17.90 -9.92
CA LEU A 57 17.68 19.20 -10.59
C LEU A 57 16.56 20.20 -10.29
N GLY A 58 15.58 19.87 -9.44
CA GLY A 58 14.46 20.75 -9.08
C GLY A 58 13.51 21.08 -10.24
N ILE A 59 13.62 20.38 -11.38
CA ILE A 59 12.73 20.56 -12.54
C ILE A 59 11.35 19.97 -12.24
N LEU A 60 11.30 18.93 -11.39
CA LEU A 60 10.08 18.43 -10.77
C LEU A 60 9.95 19.16 -9.43
N HIS A 61 9.22 20.27 -9.40
CA HIS A 61 8.92 20.99 -8.17
C HIS A 61 7.99 20.15 -7.29
N TYR A 62 8.55 19.56 -6.24
CA TYR A 62 7.76 19.12 -5.09
C TYR A 62 7.55 20.34 -4.19
N PRO A 63 6.36 20.58 -3.66
CA PRO A 63 6.16 21.60 -2.65
C PRO A 63 7.01 21.22 -1.42
N GLU A 64 8.07 21.97 -1.19
CA GLU A 64 8.84 21.85 0.06
C GLU A 64 7.90 22.16 1.23
N LYS A 65 7.71 21.19 2.11
CA LYS A 65 7.11 21.46 3.42
C LYS A 65 8.03 22.41 4.18
N PRO A 66 7.48 23.42 4.86
CA PRO A 66 8.28 24.30 5.72
C PRO A 66 8.97 23.45 6.78
N ASN A 67 10.30 23.55 6.81
CA ASN A 67 11.16 22.89 7.79
C ASN A 67 10.66 23.26 9.21
N PRO A 68 10.36 22.31 10.11
CA PRO A 68 9.99 22.66 11.47
C PRO A 68 11.13 23.44 12.11
N ALA A 69 10.81 24.62 12.64
CA ALA A 69 11.78 25.47 13.30
C ALA A 69 12.49 24.67 14.42
N PRO A 70 13.82 24.81 14.58
CA PRO A 70 14.56 24.06 15.57
C PRO A 70 13.97 24.32 16.95
N ALA A 71 13.60 23.26 17.67
CA ALA A 71 13.12 23.33 19.04
C ALA A 71 14.20 24.01 19.90
N LYS A 72 13.86 25.16 20.46
CA LYS A 72 14.73 25.85 21.42
C LYS A 72 14.92 24.93 22.61
N SER A 73 16.13 24.42 22.76
CA SER A 73 16.61 23.74 23.96
C SER A 73 16.40 24.66 25.16
N ALA A 74 15.46 24.29 26.04
CA ALA A 74 15.31 24.92 27.34
C ALA A 74 16.40 24.40 28.24
N ALA A 75 17.46 25.19 28.39
CA ALA A 75 18.48 24.97 29.42
C ALA A 75 17.84 25.16 30.78
N THR A 76 17.86 24.11 31.58
CA THR A 76 17.62 24.11 33.02
C THR A 76 18.63 24.99 33.73
N ALA A 77 18.18 26.08 34.36
CA ALA A 77 18.90 26.75 35.41
C ALA A 77 18.04 26.76 36.68
N SER A 78 18.49 26.00 37.63
CA SER A 78 18.06 26.01 39.03
C SER A 78 18.67 27.25 39.71
N ALA A 79 17.88 28.02 40.49
CA ALA A 79 18.14 28.37 41.87
C ALA A 79 17.32 29.58 42.39
N ALA A 80 16.65 29.31 43.46
CA ALA A 80 16.56 30.07 44.71
C ALA A 80 15.81 31.42 44.79
N LYS A 81 14.69 31.36 45.56
CA LYS A 81 14.21 32.24 46.64
C LYS A 81 14.54 33.75 46.59
N ASP A 82 13.56 34.62 46.68
CA ASP A 82 13.10 35.20 47.95
C ASP A 82 11.96 36.19 47.78
N SER A 83 11.10 36.21 48.70
CA SER A 83 10.07 36.99 49.34
C SER A 83 9.74 38.42 48.94
N SER A 84 8.44 38.69 49.16
CA SER A 84 7.80 39.96 49.61
C SER A 84 7.44 40.96 48.51
N GLY A 85 6.20 41.40 48.34
CA GLY A 85 5.26 41.93 49.21
C GLY A 85 4.53 43.09 48.55
N ARG A 86 3.23 43.20 48.85
CA ARG A 86 2.38 44.40 48.77
C ARG A 86 1.85 44.89 47.42
N LYS A 87 0.54 44.74 47.20
CA LYS A 87 -0.62 45.51 47.68
C LYS A 87 -0.95 46.78 46.88
N ALA A 88 -2.17 46.77 46.49
CA ALA A 88 -3.18 47.87 46.37
C ALA A 88 -3.38 48.45 44.98
N GLN A 89 -4.60 48.26 44.44
CA GLN A 89 -5.72 49.18 44.46
C GLN A 89 -5.52 50.33 43.48
N ASP A 90 -6.40 50.70 42.57
CA ASP A 90 -7.78 51.07 42.72
C ASP A 90 -8.41 51.38 41.33
N SER A 91 -9.67 51.06 41.20
CA SER A 91 -10.82 51.83 40.71
C SER A 91 -10.74 52.60 39.37
N GLY A 92 -11.85 52.48 38.64
CA GLY A 92 -12.46 53.57 37.89
C GLY A 92 -13.18 53.12 36.63
N THR A 93 -14.45 52.68 36.78
CA THR A 93 -15.66 53.22 36.14
C THR A 93 -15.50 53.99 34.82
N SER A 94 -16.22 53.73 33.74
CA SER A 94 -17.64 53.97 33.54
C SER A 94 -18.03 53.90 32.06
N ALA A 95 -19.19 53.30 31.82
CA ALA A 95 -20.29 53.67 30.90
C ALA A 95 -20.04 53.69 29.38
N ALA A 96 -20.76 52.80 28.72
CA ALA A 96 -21.98 52.95 27.95
C ALA A 96 -21.81 53.67 26.61
N ASP A 97 -22.14 53.05 25.54
CA ASP A 97 -23.39 53.07 24.77
C ASP A 97 -23.24 52.21 23.50
N ALA A 98 -24.17 51.32 23.32
CA ALA A 98 -25.21 51.20 22.33
C ALA A 98 -24.83 51.04 20.85
N ASP A 99 -25.30 49.89 20.38
CA ASP A 99 -26.09 49.69 19.16
C ASP A 99 -25.36 49.63 17.82
N ALA A 100 -25.38 48.44 17.26
CA ALA A 100 -25.91 48.13 15.92
C ALA A 100 -25.63 46.69 15.57
N SER A 101 -26.69 45.91 15.54
CA SER A 101 -26.81 44.63 14.87
C SER A 101 -26.35 44.73 13.41
N ASP A 102 -25.36 43.94 13.05
CA ASP A 102 -25.29 43.44 11.69
C ASP A 102 -24.98 41.95 11.71
N SER A 103 -26.05 41.20 11.53
CA SER A 103 -26.03 39.76 11.32
C SER A 103 -25.59 39.46 9.88
N SER A 104 -24.28 39.51 9.61
CA SER A 104 -23.79 38.87 8.41
C SER A 104 -23.54 37.39 8.73
N SER A 105 -24.55 36.57 8.41
CA SER A 105 -24.36 35.12 8.25
C SER A 105 -23.29 34.89 7.18
N SER A 106 -22.05 34.70 7.64
CA SER A 106 -21.00 34.15 6.81
C SER A 106 -21.43 32.74 6.43
N ALA A 107 -22.09 32.61 5.29
CA ALA A 107 -22.23 31.36 4.60
C ALA A 107 -20.80 30.84 4.34
N LYS A 108 -20.45 29.81 5.06
CA LYS A 108 -19.22 29.05 4.84
C LYS A 108 -19.31 28.53 3.41
N GLU A 109 -18.67 29.24 2.51
CA GLU A 109 -18.51 28.85 1.11
C GLU A 109 -17.84 27.49 1.11
N SER A 110 -18.62 26.43 0.90
CA SER A 110 -18.08 25.08 0.75
C SER A 110 -17.25 25.09 -0.52
N SER A 111 -15.93 25.05 -0.35
CA SER A 111 -15.04 24.80 -1.47
C SER A 111 -15.57 23.64 -2.29
N PRO A 112 -15.58 23.70 -3.62
CA PRO A 112 -16.09 22.61 -4.43
C PRO A 112 -15.29 21.36 -4.10
N VAL A 113 -15.98 20.31 -3.64
CA VAL A 113 -15.37 19.00 -3.41
C VAL A 113 -14.86 18.51 -4.76
N VAL A 114 -13.55 18.47 -4.94
CA VAL A 114 -12.95 17.91 -6.15
C VAL A 114 -13.17 16.41 -6.08
N SER A 115 -14.17 15.93 -6.83
CA SER A 115 -14.44 14.49 -6.94
C SER A 115 -13.26 13.82 -7.62
N THR A 116 -12.74 12.76 -6.99
CA THR A 116 -11.72 11.94 -7.63
C THR A 116 -12.37 10.88 -8.53
N LYS A 117 -11.57 10.33 -9.46
CA LYS A 117 -12.05 9.28 -10.37
C LYS A 117 -12.69 8.09 -9.63
N LEU A 118 -12.19 7.70 -8.45
CA LEU A 118 -12.76 6.60 -7.68
C LEU A 118 -14.15 6.96 -7.12
N ALA A 119 -14.30 8.16 -6.56
CA ALA A 119 -15.59 8.65 -6.06
C ALA A 119 -16.64 8.69 -7.17
N ASP A 120 -16.27 9.17 -8.36
CA ASP A 120 -17.14 9.16 -9.54
C ASP A 120 -17.54 7.76 -9.98
N MET A 121 -16.60 6.81 -9.98
CA MET A 121 -16.89 5.41 -10.33
C MET A 121 -17.85 4.75 -9.31
N PHE A 122 -17.69 5.04 -8.01
CA PHE A 122 -18.65 4.60 -6.98
C PHE A 122 -20.04 5.21 -7.20
N ALA A 123 -20.11 6.51 -7.43
CA ALA A 123 -21.40 7.20 -7.67
C ALA A 123 -22.15 6.62 -8.88
N LYS A 124 -21.42 6.16 -9.90
CA LYS A 124 -21.98 5.53 -11.11
C LYS A 124 -22.23 4.03 -10.95
N GLY A 125 -21.83 3.42 -9.84
CA GLY A 125 -21.93 1.98 -9.62
C GLY A 125 -21.03 1.14 -10.54
N GLU A 126 -19.93 1.72 -11.04
CA GLU A 126 -18.99 1.10 -11.99
C GLU A 126 -17.97 0.18 -11.31
N VAL A 127 -17.89 0.20 -9.97
CA VAL A 127 -16.96 -0.62 -9.19
C VAL A 127 -17.70 -1.81 -8.59
N LYS A 128 -17.41 -3.01 -9.05
CA LYS A 128 -17.93 -4.28 -8.54
C LYS A 128 -16.87 -5.13 -7.89
N SER A 129 -15.60 -4.91 -8.27
CA SER A 129 -14.46 -5.65 -7.75
C SER A 129 -13.30 -4.72 -7.41
N ILE A 130 -12.65 -5.00 -6.26
CA ILE A 130 -11.46 -4.30 -5.77
C ILE A 130 -10.44 -5.34 -5.32
N ARG A 131 -9.18 -5.12 -5.68
CA ARG A 131 -8.05 -5.91 -5.19
C ARG A 131 -6.99 -4.98 -4.61
N VAL A 132 -6.65 -5.17 -3.34
CA VAL A 132 -5.62 -4.38 -2.64
C VAL A 132 -4.38 -5.25 -2.47
N LEU A 133 -3.33 -4.94 -3.22
CA LEU A 133 -2.03 -5.59 -3.09
C LEU A 133 -1.17 -4.80 -2.11
N GLY A 134 -0.46 -5.51 -1.26
CA GLY A 134 0.45 -4.89 -0.31
C GLY A 134 1.27 -5.89 0.49
N ASP A 135 1.97 -5.38 1.47
CA ASP A 135 2.80 -6.15 2.38
C ASP A 135 2.11 -6.43 3.72
N SER A 136 2.90 -6.61 4.78
CA SER A 136 2.41 -6.84 6.15
C SER A 136 1.51 -5.72 6.68
N ILE A 137 1.74 -4.46 6.28
CA ILE A 137 0.92 -3.32 6.69
C ILE A 137 -0.50 -3.43 6.09
N THR A 138 -0.59 -3.87 4.84
CA THR A 138 -1.88 -4.13 4.19
C THR A 138 -2.56 -5.38 4.74
N ALA A 139 -1.80 -6.43 5.04
CA ALA A 139 -2.31 -7.63 5.68
C ALA A 139 -2.81 -7.39 7.11
N GLY A 140 -2.34 -6.32 7.78
CA GLY A 140 -2.72 -5.93 9.13
C GLY A 140 -1.86 -6.52 10.23
N LEU A 141 -0.60 -6.90 9.93
CA LEU A 141 0.32 -7.38 10.97
C LEU A 141 0.47 -6.31 12.07
N GLY A 142 0.23 -6.72 13.30
CA GLY A 142 0.23 -5.83 14.46
C GLY A 142 -1.14 -5.20 14.79
N CYS A 143 -2.16 -5.42 13.96
CA CYS A 143 -3.52 -4.99 14.22
C CYS A 143 -4.33 -6.09 14.92
N ASP A 144 -5.41 -5.69 15.59
CA ASP A 144 -6.35 -6.61 16.23
C ASP A 144 -6.90 -7.61 15.21
N GLY A 145 -6.93 -8.88 15.59
CA GLY A 145 -7.46 -9.97 14.79
C GLY A 145 -6.49 -10.55 13.75
N TYR A 146 -5.24 -10.07 13.66
CA TYR A 146 -4.29 -10.55 12.64
C TYR A 146 -4.02 -12.05 12.70
N ASP A 147 -3.97 -12.63 13.91
CA ASP A 147 -3.71 -14.07 14.11
C ASP A 147 -4.92 -14.96 13.85
N ALA A 148 -6.07 -14.36 13.50
CA ALA A 148 -7.25 -15.14 13.15
C ALA A 148 -7.03 -15.91 11.84
N PRO A 149 -7.52 -17.15 11.73
CA PRO A 149 -7.44 -17.89 10.48
C PRO A 149 -8.24 -17.18 9.39
N SER A 150 -7.81 -17.33 8.14
CA SER A 150 -8.56 -16.83 6.98
C SER A 150 -10.01 -17.36 7.01
N ASP A 151 -10.97 -16.46 6.88
CA ASP A 151 -12.41 -16.76 6.84
C ASP A 151 -12.97 -16.77 5.41
N THR A 152 -12.17 -16.36 4.42
CA THR A 152 -12.55 -16.38 3.00
C THR A 152 -12.01 -17.60 2.26
N GLY A 153 -10.91 -18.21 2.72
CA GLY A 153 -10.17 -19.24 2.00
C GLY A 153 -9.61 -18.78 0.64
N THR A 154 -9.66 -17.47 0.34
CA THR A 154 -9.20 -16.91 -0.93
C THR A 154 -7.68 -16.98 -1.01
N VAL A 155 -7.15 -17.61 -2.06
CA VAL A 155 -5.72 -17.57 -2.38
C VAL A 155 -5.40 -16.22 -3.03
N VAL A 156 -4.58 -15.43 -2.36
CA VAL A 156 -4.22 -14.07 -2.81
C VAL A 156 -2.94 -14.01 -3.61
N TYR A 157 -2.08 -14.99 -3.41
CA TYR A 157 -0.86 -15.18 -4.20
C TYR A 157 -0.58 -16.67 -4.36
N SER A 158 -0.18 -17.08 -5.56
CA SER A 158 0.29 -18.44 -5.82
C SER A 158 1.37 -18.41 -6.91
N GLY A 159 2.63 -18.56 -6.49
CA GLY A 159 3.78 -18.38 -7.38
C GLY A 159 5.10 -18.79 -6.73
N PRO A 160 6.24 -18.31 -7.26
CA PRO A 160 7.58 -18.71 -6.80
C PRO A 160 7.85 -18.44 -5.31
N GLN A 161 7.16 -17.47 -4.71
CA GLN A 161 7.32 -17.13 -3.30
C GLN A 161 6.43 -17.99 -2.36
N GLY A 162 5.65 -18.92 -2.92
CA GLY A 162 4.74 -19.78 -2.16
C GLY A 162 3.28 -19.62 -2.52
N SER A 163 2.40 -20.03 -1.62
CA SER A 163 0.95 -19.85 -1.74
C SER A 163 0.44 -19.22 -0.45
N TYR A 164 -0.32 -18.13 -0.56
CA TYR A 164 -0.80 -17.34 0.57
C TYR A 164 -2.30 -17.13 0.45
N GLN A 165 -2.97 -17.22 1.57
CA GLN A 165 -4.39 -16.91 1.68
C GLN A 165 -4.59 -15.48 2.17
N GLU A 166 -5.74 -14.93 1.89
CA GLU A 166 -6.20 -13.65 2.41
C GLU A 166 -6.21 -13.68 3.95
N SER A 167 -5.79 -12.60 4.59
CA SER A 167 -6.00 -12.41 6.03
C SER A 167 -7.51 -12.42 6.34
N ALA A 168 -7.88 -12.77 7.59
CA ALA A 168 -9.28 -12.74 7.98
C ALA A 168 -9.91 -11.36 7.74
N THR A 169 -11.18 -11.35 7.31
CA THR A 169 -11.91 -10.09 7.06
C THR A 169 -12.17 -9.29 8.31
N THR A 170 -12.00 -9.90 9.49
CA THR A 170 -12.13 -9.31 10.81
C THR A 170 -10.87 -8.59 11.30
N VAL A 171 -9.76 -8.68 10.57
CA VAL A 171 -8.54 -7.95 10.91
C VAL A 171 -8.80 -6.44 10.80
N SER A 172 -8.49 -5.70 11.86
CA SER A 172 -8.68 -4.25 11.93
C SER A 172 -7.60 -3.50 11.16
N THR A 173 -7.61 -3.61 9.83
CA THR A 173 -6.64 -2.98 8.93
C THR A 173 -7.31 -1.97 7.99
N TRP A 174 -6.57 -0.95 7.57
CA TRP A 174 -7.02 0.08 6.62
C TRP A 174 -7.66 -0.52 5.34
N ALA A 175 -7.13 -1.65 4.86
CA ALA A 175 -7.67 -2.33 3.69
C ALA A 175 -9.05 -2.96 3.96
N ASN A 176 -9.31 -3.46 5.18
CA ASN A 176 -10.61 -3.99 5.57
C ASN A 176 -11.60 -2.87 5.93
N ASP A 177 -11.15 -1.71 6.42
CA ASP A 177 -11.96 -0.51 6.52
C ASP A 177 -12.43 -0.07 5.12
N PHE A 178 -11.53 -0.10 4.14
CA PHE A 178 -11.90 0.15 2.74
C PHE A 178 -12.87 -0.90 2.21
N ARG A 179 -12.71 -2.17 2.56
CA ARG A 179 -13.67 -3.25 2.25
C ARG A 179 -15.07 -2.90 2.75
N ALA A 180 -15.19 -2.53 4.02
CA ALA A 180 -16.47 -2.18 4.63
C ALA A 180 -17.13 -0.97 3.96
N TYR A 181 -16.35 0.05 3.64
CA TYR A 181 -16.80 1.23 2.90
C TYR A 181 -17.26 0.88 1.48
N ALA A 182 -16.51 0.05 0.77
CA ALA A 182 -16.80 -0.36 -0.60
C ALA A 182 -18.05 -1.25 -0.68
N ALA A 183 -18.26 -2.13 0.29
CA ALA A 183 -19.44 -2.99 0.38
C ALA A 183 -20.74 -2.15 0.46
N GLN A 184 -20.73 -1.04 1.22
CA GLN A 184 -21.87 -0.11 1.31
C GLN A 184 -22.18 0.58 -0.03
N ARG A 185 -21.26 0.52 -1.00
CA ARG A 185 -21.37 1.11 -2.35
C ARG A 185 -21.56 0.06 -3.45
N GLY A 186 -21.91 -1.16 -3.05
CA GLY A 186 -22.28 -2.24 -3.97
C GLY A 186 -21.11 -2.96 -4.60
N VAL A 187 -19.91 -2.89 -3.99
CA VAL A 187 -18.81 -3.79 -4.31
C VAL A 187 -19.09 -5.18 -3.76
N THR A 188 -19.07 -6.17 -4.62
CA THR A 188 -19.39 -7.56 -4.27
C THR A 188 -18.18 -8.47 -4.20
N ASN A 189 -17.07 -8.05 -4.78
CA ASN A 189 -15.82 -8.79 -4.75
C ASN A 189 -14.68 -7.88 -4.28
N PHE A 190 -14.28 -8.03 -3.03
CA PHE A 190 -13.14 -7.31 -2.46
C PHE A 190 -12.11 -8.32 -1.96
N VAL A 191 -10.86 -8.17 -2.38
CA VAL A 191 -9.76 -9.03 -1.96
C VAL A 191 -8.65 -8.19 -1.34
N ASN A 192 -8.34 -8.42 -0.07
CA ASN A 192 -7.15 -7.92 0.58
C ASN A 192 -5.98 -8.89 0.29
N ALA A 193 -5.21 -8.59 -0.74
CA ALA A 193 -4.06 -9.37 -1.16
C ALA A 193 -2.76 -8.87 -0.51
N GLY A 194 -2.82 -8.42 0.75
CA GLY A 194 -1.65 -8.13 1.57
C GLY A 194 -0.94 -9.41 1.98
N VAL A 195 0.38 -9.48 1.80
CA VAL A 195 1.22 -10.63 2.17
C VAL A 195 2.48 -10.15 2.86
N SER A 196 2.70 -10.58 4.11
CA SER A 196 3.85 -10.15 4.90
C SER A 196 5.19 -10.41 4.20
N GLY A 197 6.08 -9.42 4.19
CA GLY A 197 7.39 -9.49 3.56
C GLY A 197 7.40 -9.28 2.05
N PHE A 198 6.26 -9.07 1.41
CA PHE A 198 6.18 -8.89 -0.03
C PHE A 198 6.73 -7.54 -0.49
N LYS A 199 7.13 -7.50 -1.75
CA LYS A 199 7.89 -6.42 -2.38
C LYS A 199 7.35 -6.10 -3.75
N MET A 200 7.63 -4.90 -4.23
CA MET A 200 7.39 -4.48 -5.61
C MET A 200 8.11 -5.38 -6.61
N GLN A 201 9.31 -5.87 -6.24
CA GLN A 201 10.07 -6.85 -7.01
C GLN A 201 9.21 -8.08 -7.37
N TYR A 202 8.45 -8.64 -6.43
CA TYR A 202 7.63 -9.83 -6.69
C TYR A 202 6.44 -9.54 -7.64
N LEU A 203 5.90 -8.33 -7.57
CA LEU A 203 4.89 -7.89 -8.52
C LEU A 203 5.47 -7.72 -9.93
N ALA A 204 6.73 -7.28 -10.04
CA ALA A 204 7.41 -7.15 -11.32
C ALA A 204 7.80 -8.50 -11.93
N GLU A 205 8.30 -9.43 -11.11
CA GLU A 205 8.80 -10.74 -11.55
C GLU A 205 7.67 -11.70 -11.97
N ASP A 206 6.58 -11.74 -11.19
CA ASP A 206 5.46 -12.64 -11.46
C ASP A 206 4.10 -11.94 -11.16
N PRO A 207 3.71 -10.99 -12.01
CA PRO A 207 2.47 -10.25 -11.80
C PRO A 207 1.22 -11.15 -11.85
N ALA A 208 1.24 -12.23 -12.61
CA ALA A 208 0.08 -13.11 -12.75
C ALA A 208 -0.25 -13.85 -11.45
N ALA A 209 0.78 -14.23 -10.69
CA ALA A 209 0.63 -14.92 -9.40
C ALA A 209 -0.10 -14.07 -8.35
N TRP A 210 -0.02 -12.75 -8.45
CA TRP A 210 -0.57 -11.82 -7.46
C TRP A 210 -1.80 -11.05 -7.95
N LEU A 211 -1.84 -10.68 -9.24
CA LEU A 211 -2.95 -9.94 -9.84
C LEU A 211 -4.16 -10.84 -10.14
N GLY A 212 -3.93 -12.13 -10.41
CA GLY A 212 -5.00 -13.03 -10.84
C GLY A 212 -5.71 -12.50 -12.10
N ASP A 213 -7.05 -12.53 -12.05
CA ASP A 213 -7.88 -12.01 -13.14
C ASP A 213 -7.98 -10.48 -13.17
N GLY A 214 -7.44 -9.81 -12.14
CA GLY A 214 -7.57 -8.36 -11.97
C GLY A 214 -8.81 -7.95 -11.20
N ALA A 215 -9.17 -6.67 -11.31
CA ALA A 215 -10.37 -6.08 -10.68
C ALA A 215 -10.76 -4.78 -11.39
N ASP A 216 -11.95 -4.22 -11.08
CA ASP A 216 -12.29 -2.88 -11.58
C ASP A 216 -11.32 -1.83 -11.02
N VAL A 217 -10.95 -1.97 -9.74
CA VAL A 217 -9.96 -1.12 -9.07
C VAL A 217 -8.87 -2.00 -8.47
N ILE A 218 -7.62 -1.66 -8.77
CA ILE A 218 -6.45 -2.26 -8.10
C ILE A 218 -5.77 -1.16 -7.31
N VAL A 219 -5.48 -1.46 -6.04
CA VAL A 219 -4.67 -0.62 -5.15
C VAL A 219 -3.37 -1.33 -4.87
N VAL A 220 -2.23 -0.65 -4.96
CA VAL A 220 -0.91 -1.22 -4.69
C VAL A 220 -0.19 -0.37 -3.67
N MET A 221 0.17 -0.95 -2.51
CA MET A 221 0.99 -0.32 -1.48
C MET A 221 2.19 -1.21 -1.18
N LEU A 222 3.32 -0.90 -1.77
CA LEU A 222 4.58 -1.64 -1.66
C LEU A 222 5.77 -0.67 -1.63
N GLY A 223 6.88 -1.12 -1.06
CA GLY A 223 8.12 -0.34 -0.96
C GLY A 223 8.84 -0.54 0.38
N THR A 224 8.09 -0.82 1.45
CA THR A 224 8.65 -0.99 2.80
C THR A 224 9.71 -2.08 2.87
N ASN A 225 9.42 -3.24 2.27
CA ASN A 225 10.36 -4.37 2.26
C ASN A 225 11.40 -4.27 1.14
N ASP A 226 11.13 -3.48 0.10
CA ASP A 226 12.08 -3.21 -0.96
C ASP A 226 13.25 -2.39 -0.43
N ALA A 227 12.99 -1.41 0.45
CA ALA A 227 13.98 -0.51 1.03
C ALA A 227 15.20 -1.23 1.60
N ALA A 228 15.01 -2.39 2.24
CA ALA A 228 16.08 -3.19 2.83
C ALA A 228 16.79 -4.15 1.84
N ARG A 229 16.30 -4.29 0.61
CA ARG A 229 16.74 -5.33 -0.32
C ARG A 229 17.08 -4.83 -1.72
N ARG A 230 16.62 -3.65 -2.09
CA ARG A 230 16.79 -3.05 -3.41
C ARG A 230 17.45 -1.69 -3.28
N THR A 231 18.15 -1.25 -4.29
CA THR A 231 18.47 0.16 -4.44
C THR A 231 17.24 0.93 -4.89
N SER A 232 17.23 2.25 -4.75
CA SER A 232 16.09 3.06 -5.21
C SER A 232 15.86 2.95 -6.72
N ASP A 233 16.92 2.75 -7.51
CA ASP A 233 16.84 2.59 -8.96
C ASP A 233 16.24 1.23 -9.35
N GLU A 234 16.64 0.16 -8.65
CA GLU A 234 16.02 -1.16 -8.82
C GLU A 234 14.54 -1.14 -8.40
N PHE A 235 14.20 -0.49 -7.27
CA PHE A 235 12.82 -0.31 -6.85
C PHE A 235 12.00 0.45 -7.90
N CYS A 236 12.56 1.51 -8.47
CA CYS A 236 11.92 2.26 -9.54
C CYS A 236 11.67 1.38 -10.79
N ALA A 237 12.64 0.58 -11.20
CA ALA A 237 12.50 -0.33 -12.34
C ALA A 237 11.42 -1.40 -12.07
N ASP A 238 11.44 -2.01 -10.89
CA ASP A 238 10.43 -2.98 -10.46
C ASP A 238 9.03 -2.34 -10.41
N ALA A 239 8.92 -1.11 -9.88
CA ALA A 239 7.67 -0.37 -9.83
C ALA A 239 7.12 -0.06 -11.23
N GLU A 240 7.96 0.36 -12.18
CA GLU A 240 7.51 0.59 -13.55
C GLU A 240 6.93 -0.68 -14.19
N ILE A 241 7.57 -1.82 -14.00
CA ILE A 241 7.12 -3.10 -14.55
C ILE A 241 5.84 -3.58 -13.84
N GLY A 242 5.85 -3.63 -12.52
CA GLY A 242 4.74 -4.16 -11.71
C GLY A 242 3.48 -3.31 -11.82
N LEU A 243 3.61 -1.98 -11.73
CA LEU A 243 2.47 -1.07 -11.85
C LEU A 243 1.88 -1.05 -13.26
N LYS A 244 2.71 -1.18 -14.30
CA LYS A 244 2.23 -1.34 -15.68
C LYS A 244 1.42 -2.63 -15.84
N ALA A 245 1.86 -3.74 -15.23
CA ALA A 245 1.11 -4.99 -15.24
C ALA A 245 -0.22 -4.86 -14.49
N ALA A 246 -0.21 -4.19 -13.32
CA ALA A 246 -1.43 -3.93 -12.55
C ALA A 246 -2.42 -3.03 -13.33
N ALA A 247 -1.93 -1.96 -13.97
CA ALA A 247 -2.76 -1.07 -14.78
C ALA A 247 -3.43 -1.77 -15.96
N ALA A 248 -2.79 -2.79 -16.53
CA ALA A 248 -3.38 -3.59 -17.62
C ALA A 248 -4.51 -4.53 -17.14
N LYS A 249 -4.71 -4.68 -15.82
CA LYS A 249 -5.66 -5.58 -15.19
C LYS A 249 -6.80 -4.85 -14.44
N CYS A 250 -6.91 -3.52 -14.59
CA CYS A 250 -7.96 -2.75 -13.92
C CYS A 250 -8.44 -1.56 -14.77
N LYS A 251 -9.59 -1.00 -14.40
CA LYS A 251 -10.09 0.27 -14.93
C LYS A 251 -9.44 1.47 -14.25
N LEU A 252 -9.05 1.29 -12.98
CA LEU A 252 -8.40 2.31 -12.16
C LEU A 252 -7.29 1.68 -11.31
N LEU A 253 -6.07 2.14 -11.50
CA LEU A 253 -4.94 1.84 -10.64
C LEU A 253 -4.73 3.00 -9.65
N ILE A 254 -4.66 2.65 -8.36
CA ILE A 254 -4.30 3.55 -7.28
C ILE A 254 -3.00 3.02 -6.67
N VAL A 255 -1.99 3.87 -6.62
CA VAL A 255 -0.69 3.55 -6.04
C VAL A 255 -0.57 4.30 -4.74
N VAL A 256 -0.26 3.58 -3.67
CA VAL A 256 -0.13 4.14 -2.32
C VAL A 256 1.32 4.07 -1.88
N SER A 257 1.90 5.19 -1.52
CA SER A 257 3.21 5.21 -0.87
C SER A 257 3.08 4.76 0.58
N PRO A 258 3.97 3.87 1.07
CA PRO A 258 3.95 3.39 2.45
C PRO A 258 4.14 4.52 3.47
N PRO A 259 3.64 4.36 4.71
CA PRO A 259 3.93 5.31 5.78
C PRO A 259 5.42 5.29 6.14
N GLN A 260 5.92 6.43 6.62
CA GLN A 260 7.23 6.47 7.26
C GLN A 260 7.25 5.51 8.46
N ASN A 261 8.43 5.01 8.80
CA ASN A 261 8.66 4.14 9.95
C ASN A 261 10.06 4.39 10.50
N ARG A 262 10.33 3.92 11.72
CA ARG A 262 11.64 4.05 12.36
C ARG A 262 12.54 2.86 12.18
N ARG A 263 12.06 1.81 11.59
CA ARG A 263 12.91 0.69 11.27
C ARG A 263 13.89 1.08 10.17
N THR A 264 14.80 1.96 10.52
CA THR A 264 16.00 2.22 9.73
C THR A 264 17.00 1.13 10.09
N ASP A 265 16.85 -0.05 9.52
CA ASP A 265 17.98 -0.96 9.50
C ASP A 265 19.13 -0.21 8.83
N ALA A 266 20.33 -0.27 9.44
CA ALA A 266 21.56 0.21 8.81
C ALA A 266 21.81 -0.40 7.41
N THR A 267 20.95 -1.36 7.02
CA THR A 267 20.93 -2.06 5.75
C THR A 267 19.92 -1.50 4.75
N ASN A 268 19.06 -0.53 5.13
CA ASN A 268 18.13 0.08 4.19
C ASN A 268 18.90 0.90 3.16
N ASN A 269 18.65 0.63 1.88
CA ASN A 269 19.29 1.33 0.76
C ASN A 269 18.56 2.63 0.41
N PHE A 270 17.31 2.78 0.85
CA PHE A 270 16.52 4.01 0.73
C PHE A 270 15.45 4.06 1.83
N ASP A 271 14.92 5.25 2.09
CA ASP A 271 13.84 5.50 3.05
C ASP A 271 12.45 5.59 2.39
N MET A 272 11.41 5.74 3.19
CA MET A 272 10.04 5.84 2.69
C MET A 272 9.79 7.16 1.96
N GLN A 273 10.53 8.23 2.29
CA GLN A 273 10.46 9.49 1.54
C GLN A 273 10.95 9.27 0.10
N ARG A 274 12.01 8.49 -0.07
CA ARG A 274 12.50 8.15 -1.41
C ARG A 274 11.53 7.23 -2.16
N ALA A 275 10.92 6.27 -1.48
CA ALA A 275 9.87 5.43 -2.06
C ALA A 275 8.69 6.29 -2.57
N ASP A 276 8.23 7.26 -1.77
CA ASP A 276 7.16 8.18 -2.12
C ASP A 276 7.53 9.01 -3.37
N GLN A 277 8.72 9.60 -3.42
CA GLN A 277 9.20 10.36 -4.57
C GLN A 277 9.18 9.53 -5.86
N VAL A 278 9.66 8.29 -5.81
CA VAL A 278 9.67 7.38 -6.95
C VAL A 278 8.25 7.07 -7.41
N LEU A 279 7.36 6.66 -6.50
CA LEU A 279 6.00 6.30 -6.83
C LEU A 279 5.19 7.49 -7.33
N ALA A 280 5.29 8.66 -6.68
CA ALA A 280 4.63 9.88 -7.12
C ALA A 280 5.06 10.30 -8.54
N SER A 281 6.36 10.22 -8.82
CA SER A 281 6.91 10.55 -10.13
C SER A 281 6.41 9.60 -11.22
N LEU A 282 6.41 8.29 -10.95
CA LEU A 282 5.86 7.29 -11.87
C LEU A 282 4.37 7.50 -12.11
N CYS A 283 3.60 7.75 -11.06
CA CYS A 283 2.17 7.98 -11.17
C CYS A 283 1.86 9.23 -12.01
N LYS A 284 2.56 10.32 -11.77
CA LYS A 284 2.44 11.55 -12.55
C LYS A 284 2.73 11.31 -14.04
N MET A 285 3.79 10.57 -14.34
CA MET A 285 4.21 10.28 -15.71
C MET A 285 3.25 9.34 -16.44
N LYS A 286 2.70 8.34 -15.75
CA LYS A 286 1.84 7.31 -16.34
C LYS A 286 0.35 7.61 -16.22
N GLY A 287 -0.04 8.68 -15.50
CA GLY A 287 -1.45 9.04 -15.26
C GLY A 287 -2.16 8.12 -14.27
N TYR A 288 -1.42 7.48 -13.34
CA TYR A 288 -2.00 6.70 -12.27
C TYR A 288 -2.42 7.62 -11.10
N VAL A 289 -3.39 7.18 -10.30
CA VAL A 289 -3.76 7.89 -9.08
C VAL A 289 -2.73 7.59 -8.01
N HIS A 290 -2.22 8.63 -7.34
CA HIS A 290 -1.28 8.51 -6.25
C HIS A 290 -1.90 8.96 -4.94
N VAL A 291 -1.67 8.18 -3.88
CA VAL A 291 -2.00 8.47 -2.48
C VAL A 291 -0.72 8.32 -1.67
N SER A 292 -0.42 9.26 -0.79
CA SER A 292 0.75 9.16 0.07
C SER A 292 0.34 8.94 1.53
N PHE A 293 0.84 7.86 2.13
CA PHE A 293 0.76 7.64 3.56
C PHE A 293 2.00 8.14 4.33
N LEU A 294 2.99 8.71 3.62
CA LEU A 294 4.30 9.05 4.17
C LEU A 294 4.22 9.76 5.53
N ASP A 295 3.41 10.81 5.62
CA ASP A 295 3.30 11.64 6.83
C ASP A 295 2.01 11.40 7.63
N THR A 296 1.32 10.29 7.37
CA THR A 296 0.02 10.01 8.00
C THR A 296 0.17 9.61 9.46
N LEU A 297 1.20 8.83 9.77
CA LEU A 297 1.45 8.32 11.11
C LEU A 297 2.53 9.14 11.81
N GLN A 298 2.37 9.32 13.12
CA GLN A 298 3.35 10.04 13.92
C GLN A 298 4.38 9.05 14.48
N LEU A 299 5.66 9.26 14.15
CA LEU A 299 6.76 8.55 14.81
C LEU A 299 6.76 8.90 16.30
N ASP A 300 7.14 7.97 17.17
CA ASP A 300 7.10 8.10 18.63
C ASP A 300 5.70 8.17 19.26
N SER A 301 4.70 7.67 18.57
CA SER A 301 3.33 7.65 19.05
C SER A 301 2.79 6.22 19.16
N GLU A 302 1.61 6.07 19.73
CA GLU A 302 0.83 4.84 19.76
C GLU A 302 0.32 4.36 18.39
N ASP A 303 0.68 5.08 17.31
CA ASP A 303 0.34 4.69 15.96
C ASP A 303 1.10 3.44 15.51
N PHE A 304 2.26 3.18 16.11
CA PHE A 304 3.11 2.04 15.80
C PHE A 304 3.19 1.03 16.94
N ASN A 305 3.36 -0.23 16.59
CA ASN A 305 3.74 -1.28 17.52
C ASN A 305 5.20 -1.09 17.99
N ALA A 306 5.60 -1.87 18.99
CA ALA A 306 6.94 -1.79 19.57
C ALA A 306 8.09 -2.07 18.56
N ASP A 307 7.78 -2.61 17.40
CA ASP A 307 8.75 -2.82 16.31
C ASP A 307 9.00 -1.57 15.45
N GLU A 308 8.29 -0.48 15.73
CA GLU A 308 8.41 0.83 15.07
C GLU A 308 8.22 0.78 13.54
N LEU A 309 7.60 -0.28 13.03
CA LEU A 309 7.33 -0.54 11.63
C LEU A 309 5.85 -0.74 11.34
N HIS A 310 5.22 -1.64 12.09
CA HIS A 310 3.83 -2.02 11.84
C HIS A 310 2.88 -1.12 12.62
N PRO A 311 1.88 -0.54 11.94
CA PRO A 311 0.86 0.26 12.61
C PRO A 311 0.08 -0.59 13.63
N THR A 312 -0.33 0.04 14.72
CA THR A 312 -1.39 -0.48 15.59
C THR A 312 -2.74 -0.42 14.87
N THR A 313 -3.78 -1.01 15.43
CA THR A 313 -5.16 -0.83 14.96
C THR A 313 -5.51 0.66 14.79
N ALA A 314 -5.18 1.50 15.78
CA ALA A 314 -5.42 2.95 15.72
C ALA A 314 -4.63 3.61 14.57
N GLY A 315 -3.36 3.26 14.41
CA GLY A 315 -2.55 3.73 13.29
C GLY A 315 -3.12 3.31 11.94
N SER A 316 -3.56 2.06 11.82
CA SER A 316 -4.16 1.55 10.59
C SER A 316 -5.47 2.27 10.21
N HIS A 317 -6.32 2.59 11.19
CA HIS A 317 -7.50 3.43 10.95
C HIS A 317 -7.16 4.84 10.48
N LYS A 318 -6.05 5.43 10.94
CA LYS A 318 -5.56 6.73 10.42
C LYS A 318 -5.13 6.62 8.95
N LEU A 319 -4.50 5.51 8.55
CA LEU A 319 -4.20 5.26 7.13
C LEU A 319 -5.48 5.23 6.29
N TRP A 320 -6.53 4.57 6.78
CA TRP A 320 -7.82 4.59 6.10
C TRP A 320 -8.42 6.00 5.98
N GLN A 321 -8.36 6.80 7.04
CA GLN A 321 -8.83 8.17 7.00
C GLN A 321 -8.09 9.00 5.96
N ALA A 322 -6.74 8.92 5.94
CA ALA A 322 -5.92 9.60 4.95
C ALA A 322 -6.22 9.14 3.51
N PHE A 323 -6.47 7.83 3.30
CA PHE A 323 -6.88 7.30 2.00
C PHE A 323 -8.19 7.91 1.53
N ARG A 324 -9.18 7.99 2.41
CA ARG A 324 -10.48 8.60 2.11
C ARG A 324 -10.37 10.09 1.78
N GLU A 325 -9.64 10.84 2.59
CA GLU A 325 -9.47 12.28 2.42
C GLU A 325 -8.81 12.60 1.08
N GLN A 326 -7.70 11.92 0.75
CA GLN A 326 -6.97 12.15 -0.49
C GLN A 326 -7.77 11.75 -1.74
N LEU A 327 -8.70 10.81 -1.61
CA LEU A 327 -9.55 10.34 -2.70
C LEU A 327 -10.97 10.95 -2.68
N ALA A 328 -11.26 11.86 -1.75
CA ALA A 328 -12.56 12.49 -1.58
C ALA A 328 -13.73 11.47 -1.48
N LEU A 329 -13.56 10.42 -0.65
CA LEU A 329 -14.52 9.32 -0.47
C LEU A 329 -15.48 9.54 0.70
#